data_ea3921dbec97dfe9696ea569aa3b46c4
#
_entry.id   ea3921dbec97dfe9696ea569aa3b46c4
#
_cell.length_a   1.000
_cell.length_b   1.000
_cell.length_c   1.000
_cell.angle_alpha   90.00
_cell.angle_beta   90.00
_cell.angle_gamma   90.00
#
_symmetry.space_group_name_H-M   'P 1'
#
loop_
_entity.id
_entity.type
_entity.pdbx_description
1 polymer ?
#
loop_
_entity_poly.entity_id
_entity_poly.type
_entity_poly.pdbx_seq_one_letter_code
_entity_poly.pdbx_strand_id
1 'polypeptide(L)'
;MRILGYNHQERLRNNLCPEALLLDCHSFPSEMSDVDICIGYNEDWSKPNKETIELAVNLFEDCGYKVGINEPYSNSETPECPFIYQSMMLEVNKKTYMEDGSLRLKKNLSYRKTIHDLVTTLMSELSV
;
A
#
# COMPACT_ATOMS: atom_id res chain seq x y z
N MET A 1 -14.23 13.29 -5.30
CA MET A 1 -13.58 12.71 -6.49
C MET A 1 -14.43 12.90 -7.73
N ARG A 2 -13.83 13.33 -8.79
CA ARG A 2 -14.53 13.52 -10.05
C ARG A 2 -14.31 12.32 -10.93
N ILE A 3 -15.40 11.81 -11.46
CA ILE A 3 -15.35 10.59 -12.25
C ILE A 3 -15.97 10.80 -13.61
N LEU A 4 -17.18 11.37 -13.61
CA LEU A 4 -17.97 11.51 -14.81
C LEU A 4 -17.41 12.59 -15.73
N GLY A 5 -17.44 12.33 -17.01
CA GLY A 5 -16.96 13.27 -17.99
C GLY A 5 -15.48 13.20 -18.28
N TYR A 6 -14.74 12.40 -17.52
CA TYR A 6 -13.32 12.18 -17.77
C TYR A 6 -13.07 10.76 -18.27
N ASN A 7 -12.13 10.64 -19.19
CA ASN A 7 -11.61 9.37 -19.61
C ASN A 7 -10.11 9.33 -19.33
N HIS A 8 -9.50 8.16 -19.46
CA HIS A 8 -8.09 7.99 -19.18
C HIS A 8 -7.21 8.94 -20.02
N GLN A 9 -7.57 9.12 -21.27
CA GLN A 9 -6.79 9.95 -22.17
C GLN A 9 -6.76 11.41 -21.70
N GLU A 10 -7.91 11.95 -21.33
CA GLU A 10 -7.98 13.32 -20.85
C GLU A 10 -7.18 13.52 -19.57
N ARG A 11 -7.29 12.60 -18.62
CA ARG A 11 -6.56 12.73 -17.36
C ARG A 11 -5.06 12.65 -17.57
N LEU A 12 -4.60 11.74 -18.40
CA LEU A 12 -3.18 11.62 -18.73
C LEU A 12 -2.67 12.84 -19.47
N ARG A 13 -3.43 13.32 -20.47
CA ARG A 13 -3.05 14.47 -21.24
C ARG A 13 -2.97 15.73 -20.41
N ASN A 14 -3.89 15.90 -19.46
CA ASN A 14 -3.91 17.07 -18.59
C ASN A 14 -2.94 16.96 -17.43
N ASN A 15 -2.19 15.86 -17.35
CA ASN A 15 -1.21 15.61 -16.30
C ASN A 15 -1.83 15.71 -14.90
N LEU A 16 -3.09 15.27 -14.76
CA LEU A 16 -3.78 15.30 -13.48
C LEU A 16 -3.43 14.06 -12.68
N CYS A 17 -3.08 14.27 -11.43
CA CYS A 17 -2.88 13.15 -10.51
C CYS A 17 -4.22 12.54 -10.15
N PRO A 18 -4.32 11.21 -10.07
CA PRO A 18 -5.54 10.58 -9.59
C PRO A 18 -5.85 11.02 -8.17
N GLU A 19 -7.11 11.36 -7.91
CA GLU A 19 -7.55 11.82 -6.59
C GLU A 19 -7.76 10.65 -5.62
N ALA A 20 -7.93 9.44 -6.15
CA ALA A 20 -8.18 8.26 -5.33
C ALA A 20 -6.95 7.37 -5.28
N LEU A 21 -6.74 6.76 -4.12
CA LEU A 21 -5.75 5.73 -3.93
C LEU A 21 -6.44 4.49 -3.39
N LEU A 22 -6.28 3.38 -4.11
CA LEU A 22 -6.71 2.07 -3.63
C LEU A 22 -5.56 1.46 -2.84
N LEU A 23 -5.82 1.08 -1.60
CA LEU A 23 -4.88 0.32 -0.82
C LEU A 23 -5.35 -1.13 -0.80
N ASP A 24 -4.58 -1.99 -1.45
CA ASP A 24 -4.89 -3.42 -1.58
C ASP A 24 -4.07 -4.16 -0.53
N CYS A 25 -4.71 -4.52 0.59
CA CYS A 25 -4.02 -5.04 1.77
C CYS A 25 -4.07 -6.55 1.83
N HIS A 26 -2.92 -7.17 2.01
CA HIS A 26 -2.74 -8.62 2.10
C HIS A 26 -1.73 -8.98 3.19
N SER A 27 -1.60 -10.26 3.47
CA SER A 27 -0.54 -10.76 4.33
C SER A 27 0.09 -11.98 3.67
N PHE A 28 1.35 -12.26 4.00
CA PHE A 28 2.08 -13.38 3.41
C PHE A 28 2.82 -14.19 4.46
N PRO A 29 3.09 -15.50 4.15
CA PRO A 29 3.78 -16.37 5.09
C PRO A 29 5.21 -15.92 5.36
N SER A 30 5.68 -16.13 6.58
CA SER A 30 7.00 -15.66 7.03
C SER A 30 8.15 -16.29 6.27
N GLU A 31 7.97 -17.49 5.72
CA GLU A 31 9.02 -18.19 4.99
C GLU A 31 9.26 -17.63 3.59
N MET A 32 8.40 -16.78 3.09
CA MET A 32 8.51 -16.22 1.74
C MET A 32 9.61 -15.16 1.62
N SER A 33 9.88 -14.45 2.70
CA SER A 33 10.84 -13.35 2.69
C SER A 33 11.09 -12.89 4.13
N ASP A 34 12.23 -12.25 4.37
CA ASP A 34 12.50 -11.61 5.65
C ASP A 34 12.04 -10.15 5.69
N VAL A 35 11.47 -9.66 4.60
CA VAL A 35 10.84 -8.33 4.55
C VAL A 35 9.61 -8.33 5.46
N ASP A 36 9.44 -7.26 6.22
CA ASP A 36 8.27 -7.12 7.10
C ASP A 36 7.06 -6.58 6.36
N ILE A 37 7.27 -5.56 5.55
CA ILE A 37 6.22 -4.88 4.79
C ILE A 37 6.66 -4.81 3.34
N CYS A 38 5.84 -5.33 2.45
CA CYS A 38 6.07 -5.22 1.02
C CYS A 38 5.09 -4.21 0.42
N ILE A 39 5.61 -3.22 -0.27
CA ILE A 39 4.81 -2.24 -0.99
C ILE A 39 4.92 -2.56 -2.47
N GLY A 40 3.79 -2.87 -3.10
CA GLY A 40 3.75 -3.22 -4.50
C GLY A 40 2.89 -2.26 -5.31
N TYR A 41 3.23 -2.07 -6.56
CA TYR A 41 2.45 -1.24 -7.47
C TYR A 41 2.73 -1.65 -8.91
N ASN A 42 1.88 -1.15 -9.81
CA ASN A 42 2.01 -1.41 -11.23
C ASN A 42 2.81 -0.27 -11.90
N GLU A 43 3.60 -0.61 -12.88
CA GLU A 43 4.32 0.39 -13.68
C GLU A 43 3.45 0.82 -14.87
N ASP A 44 2.29 1.39 -14.55
CA ASP A 44 1.33 1.82 -15.55
C ASP A 44 0.59 3.07 -15.06
N TRP A 45 -0.60 3.31 -15.60
CA TRP A 45 -1.42 4.47 -15.22
C TRP A 45 -1.79 4.50 -13.74
N SER A 46 -1.77 3.35 -13.06
CA SER A 46 -2.16 3.24 -11.65
C SER A 46 -0.98 3.45 -10.69
N LYS A 47 0.21 3.67 -11.18
CA LYS A 47 1.40 3.84 -10.34
C LYS A 47 1.20 5.01 -9.36
N PRO A 48 1.41 4.78 -8.06
CA PRO A 48 1.32 5.88 -7.10
C PRO A 48 2.36 6.96 -7.37
N ASN A 49 2.07 8.18 -6.95
CA ASN A 49 3.03 9.26 -7.02
C ASN A 49 4.26 8.91 -6.20
N LYS A 50 5.41 9.44 -6.61
CA LYS A 50 6.67 9.20 -5.91
C LYS A 50 6.55 9.58 -4.42
N GLU A 51 5.90 10.70 -4.13
CA GLU A 51 5.71 11.18 -2.78
C GLU A 51 4.86 10.21 -1.95
N THR A 52 3.86 9.59 -2.56
CA THR A 52 3.02 8.59 -1.91
C THR A 52 3.84 7.37 -1.53
N ILE A 53 4.66 6.88 -2.46
CA ILE A 53 5.51 5.71 -2.21
C ILE A 53 6.52 6.03 -1.10
N GLU A 54 7.17 7.17 -1.18
CA GLU A 54 8.16 7.58 -0.17
C GLU A 54 7.52 7.74 1.21
N LEU A 55 6.34 8.33 1.27
CA LEU A 55 5.62 8.49 2.53
C LEU A 55 5.33 7.12 3.16
N ALA A 56 4.82 6.18 2.37
CA ALA A 56 4.51 4.85 2.86
C ALA A 56 5.76 4.12 3.36
N VAL A 57 6.84 4.15 2.58
CA VAL A 57 8.10 3.52 2.97
C VAL A 57 8.62 4.12 4.27
N ASN A 58 8.66 5.43 4.36
CA ASN A 58 9.22 6.12 5.53
C ASN A 58 8.40 5.87 6.79
N LEU A 59 7.07 5.84 6.68
CA LEU A 59 6.22 5.58 7.83
C LEU A 59 6.53 4.22 8.46
N PHE A 60 6.68 3.19 7.63
CA PHE A 60 6.97 1.85 8.13
C PHE A 60 8.41 1.71 8.59
N GLU A 61 9.37 2.27 7.85
CA GLU A 61 10.77 2.19 8.24
C GLU A 61 11.05 2.94 9.54
N ASP A 62 10.40 4.06 9.76
CA ASP A 62 10.54 4.85 10.99
C ASP A 62 10.02 4.07 12.20
N CYS A 63 9.15 3.10 12.00
CA CYS A 63 8.66 2.23 13.07
C CYS A 63 9.50 0.97 13.23
N GLY A 64 10.60 0.84 12.50
CA GLY A 64 11.52 -0.28 12.61
C GLY A 64 11.21 -1.46 11.72
N TYR A 65 10.27 -1.33 10.78
CA TYR A 65 9.94 -2.40 9.85
C TYR A 65 10.90 -2.39 8.66
N LYS A 66 11.24 -3.58 8.19
CA LYS A 66 12.02 -3.74 6.97
C LYS A 66 11.07 -3.72 5.78
N VAL A 67 11.21 -2.72 4.93
CA VAL A 67 10.31 -2.49 3.80
C VAL A 67 10.96 -2.93 2.50
N GLY A 68 10.22 -3.70 1.70
CA GLY A 68 10.61 -4.04 0.33
C GLY A 68 9.66 -3.38 -0.65
N ILE A 69 10.17 -2.99 -1.81
CA ILE A 69 9.36 -2.41 -2.87
C ILE A 69 9.30 -3.39 -4.03
N ASN A 70 8.07 -3.82 -4.36
CA ASN A 70 7.81 -4.81 -5.41
C ASN A 70 8.55 -6.13 -5.18
N GLU A 71 8.85 -6.45 -3.94
CA GLU A 71 9.56 -7.67 -3.56
C GLU A 71 9.23 -8.01 -2.10
N PRO A 72 8.79 -9.23 -1.82
CA PRO A 72 8.73 -10.42 -2.69
C PRO A 72 7.57 -10.43 -3.69
N TYR A 73 6.64 -9.51 -3.56
CA TYR A 73 5.48 -9.41 -4.45
C TYR A 73 5.45 -8.06 -5.13
N SER A 74 4.94 -8.06 -6.36
CA SER A 74 4.76 -6.84 -7.13
C SER A 74 3.32 -6.71 -7.59
N ASN A 75 3.00 -5.58 -8.19
CA ASN A 75 1.69 -5.23 -8.72
C ASN A 75 0.67 -4.93 -7.63
N SER A 76 -0.48 -4.46 -8.04
CA SER A 76 -1.62 -4.15 -7.18
C SER A 76 -2.88 -4.31 -8.00
N GLU A 77 -3.99 -4.62 -7.34
CA GLU A 77 -5.28 -4.77 -8.00
C GLU A 77 -5.74 -3.45 -8.60
N THR A 78 -6.31 -3.54 -9.81
CA THR A 78 -6.90 -2.38 -10.48
C THR A 78 -8.30 -2.73 -10.98
N PRO A 79 -9.28 -2.85 -10.07
CA PRO A 79 -10.66 -3.10 -10.47
C PRO A 79 -11.16 -2.06 -11.46
N GLU A 80 -11.98 -2.48 -12.42
CA GLU A 80 -12.54 -1.57 -13.40
C GLU A 80 -13.45 -0.55 -12.75
N CYS A 81 -13.26 0.70 -13.16
CA CYS A 81 -14.15 1.79 -12.77
C CYS A 81 -14.01 2.92 -13.80
N PRO A 82 -14.97 3.88 -13.84
CA PRO A 82 -15.00 4.88 -14.89
C PRO A 82 -14.00 6.03 -14.72
N PHE A 83 -12.97 5.86 -13.88
CA PHE A 83 -11.94 6.87 -13.69
C PHE A 83 -10.60 6.19 -13.42
N ILE A 84 -9.51 6.91 -13.61
CA ILE A 84 -8.18 6.41 -13.23
C ILE A 84 -7.94 6.72 -11.76
N TYR A 85 -7.12 5.90 -11.14
CA TYR A 85 -6.77 6.03 -9.72
C TYR A 85 -5.40 5.43 -9.49
N GLN A 86 -4.80 5.77 -8.36
CA GLN A 86 -3.56 5.14 -7.92
C GLN A 86 -3.90 3.84 -7.21
N SER A 87 -3.05 2.83 -7.36
CA SER A 87 -3.23 1.57 -6.65
C SER A 87 -1.91 1.13 -6.04
N MET A 88 -1.94 0.83 -4.75
CA MET A 88 -0.78 0.39 -4.01
C MET A 88 -1.14 -0.84 -3.18
N MET A 89 -0.37 -1.90 -3.35
CA MET A 89 -0.53 -3.10 -2.55
C MET A 89 0.32 -2.99 -1.29
N LEU A 90 -0.26 -3.41 -0.18
CA LEU A 90 0.43 -3.48 1.10
C LEU A 90 0.38 -4.92 1.57
N GLU A 91 1.52 -5.60 1.52
CA GLU A 91 1.64 -6.99 1.97
C GLU A 91 2.39 -7.02 3.29
N VAL A 92 1.74 -7.56 4.32
CA VAL A 92 2.31 -7.62 5.66
C VAL A 92 2.77 -9.03 5.96
N ASN A 93 4.04 -9.17 6.34
CA ASN A 93 4.58 -10.47 6.72
C ASN A 93 3.91 -10.95 8.00
N LYS A 94 3.41 -12.18 7.97
CA LYS A 94 2.72 -12.76 9.14
C LYS A 94 3.59 -12.80 10.39
N LYS A 95 4.92 -12.86 10.25
CA LYS A 95 5.81 -12.83 11.41
C LYS A 95 5.68 -11.56 12.25
N THR A 96 5.16 -10.46 11.67
CA THR A 96 5.01 -9.20 12.39
C THR A 96 3.87 -9.24 13.39
N TYR A 97 2.88 -10.11 13.19
CA TYR A 97 1.69 -10.15 14.05
C TYR A 97 1.28 -11.54 14.53
N MET A 98 1.94 -12.60 14.05
CA MET A 98 1.67 -13.96 14.49
C MET A 98 2.86 -14.54 15.23
N GLU A 99 2.59 -15.41 16.19
CA GLU A 99 3.64 -16.13 16.88
C GLU A 99 4.33 -17.08 15.91
N ASP A 100 5.63 -17.18 16.04
CA ASP A 100 6.45 -17.99 15.15
C ASP A 100 5.99 -19.45 15.20
N GLY A 101 5.81 -20.04 14.01
CA GLY A 101 5.41 -21.43 13.88
C GLY A 101 4.00 -21.75 14.33
N SER A 102 3.15 -20.74 14.59
CA SER A 102 1.77 -20.95 15.03
C SER A 102 0.80 -20.07 14.27
N LEU A 103 -0.49 -20.40 14.38
CA LEU A 103 -1.57 -19.57 13.82
C LEU A 103 -2.11 -18.58 14.85
N ARG A 104 -1.43 -18.43 15.98
CA ARG A 104 -1.87 -17.53 17.04
C ARG A 104 -1.34 -16.12 16.81
N LEU A 105 -2.18 -15.15 17.08
CA LEU A 105 -1.76 -13.77 17.08
C LEU A 105 -0.83 -13.50 18.26
N LYS A 106 0.15 -12.63 18.05
CA LYS A 106 1.00 -12.16 19.14
C LYS A 106 0.14 -11.46 20.19
N LYS A 107 0.49 -11.67 21.46
CA LYS A 107 -0.26 -11.05 22.57
C LYS A 107 -0.04 -9.55 22.62
N ASN A 108 1.11 -9.08 22.18
CA ASN A 108 1.40 -7.66 22.13
C ASN A 108 0.62 -7.03 20.97
N LEU A 109 -0.39 -6.24 21.30
CA LEU A 109 -1.25 -5.60 20.31
C LEU A 109 -0.69 -4.29 19.76
N SER A 110 0.47 -3.86 20.24
CA SER A 110 1.03 -2.57 19.83
C SER A 110 1.30 -2.50 18.32
N TYR A 111 1.69 -3.61 17.71
CA TYR A 111 1.95 -3.60 16.27
C TYR A 111 0.67 -3.39 15.45
N ARG A 112 -0.47 -3.95 15.88
CA ARG A 112 -1.75 -3.76 15.18
C ARG A 112 -2.13 -2.29 15.16
N LYS A 113 -1.97 -1.65 16.31
CA LYS A 113 -2.25 -0.23 16.44
C LYS A 113 -1.30 0.56 15.55
N THR A 114 -0.02 0.18 15.52
CA THR A 114 0.98 0.86 14.69
C THR A 114 0.61 0.78 13.21
N ILE A 115 0.29 -0.41 12.72
CA ILE A 115 -0.08 -0.57 11.31
C ILE A 115 -1.36 0.20 10.99
N HIS A 116 -2.36 0.09 11.85
CA HIS A 116 -3.61 0.82 11.69
C HIS A 116 -3.35 2.34 11.65
N ASP A 117 -2.56 2.84 12.59
CA ASP A 117 -2.25 4.25 12.68
C ASP A 117 -1.47 4.74 11.45
N LEU A 118 -0.54 3.91 10.95
CA LEU A 118 0.24 4.27 9.77
C LEU A 118 -0.64 4.32 8.52
N VAL A 119 -1.54 3.35 8.34
CA VAL A 119 -2.47 3.36 7.21
C VAL A 119 -3.38 4.58 7.32
N THR A 120 -3.89 4.87 8.51
CA THR A 120 -4.74 6.04 8.75
C THR A 120 -3.98 7.33 8.45
N THR A 121 -2.74 7.43 8.89
CA THR A 121 -1.90 8.59 8.62
C THR A 121 -1.65 8.76 7.12
N LEU A 122 -1.33 7.66 6.45
CA LEU A 122 -1.13 7.67 5.00
C LEU A 122 -2.38 8.17 4.27
N MET A 123 -3.54 7.64 4.64
CA MET A 123 -4.81 8.07 4.04
C MET A 123 -5.09 9.54 4.32
N SER A 124 -4.81 10.01 5.52
CA SER A 124 -5.01 11.40 5.91
C SER A 124 -4.11 12.34 5.11
N GLU A 125 -2.83 12.00 4.98
CA GLU A 125 -1.87 12.80 4.23
C GLU A 125 -2.20 12.89 2.75
N LEU A 126 -2.87 11.86 2.21
CA LEU A 126 -3.22 11.80 0.80
C LEU A 126 -4.61 12.38 0.50
N SER A 127 -5.37 12.73 1.52
CA SER A 127 -6.75 13.23 1.40
C SER A 127 -6.81 14.75 1.41
N VAL A 128 -5.99 15.39 0.67
CA VAL A 128 -5.95 16.85 0.63
C VAL A 128 -6.85 17.43 -0.44
#